data_da4e70dfca20d0a46292dd38ed877da8
#
_entry.id   da4e70dfca20d0a46292dd38ed877da8
#
_cell.length_a   1.000
_cell.length_b   1.000
_cell.length_c   1.000
_cell.angle_alpha   90.00
_cell.angle_beta   90.00
_cell.angle_gamma   90.00
#
_symmetry.space_group_name_H-M   'P 1'
#
loop_
_entity.id
_entity.type
_entity.pdbx_description
1 polymer ?
#
loop_
_entity_poly.entity_id
_entity_poly.type
_entity_poly.pdbx_seq_one_letter_code
_entity_poly.pdbx_strand_id
1 'polypeptide(L)'
;MNSISLRKRSLIILSILALIMVMCGGGATEEEATEEVVEEVVETLDSPAVTTAKSVKTDFGVTEEPCPEAIGNFPTNADQAKGCIYLGVLSDYTGPFGAAGLPVEIGIRSYWAWKNLTGCLGDYCVAVREAADTGYNPQKHLEEYNAMRDDIAALALSLGTPLTLFILDELDKGNMLAAPLSWY
;
A
#
# COMPACT_ATOMS: atom_id res chain seq x y z
N MET A 1 53.06 -1.17 30.59
CA MET A 1 51.60 -1.04 30.51
C MET A 1 51.12 -1.62 29.19
N ASN A 2 50.63 -2.77 29.31
CA ASN A 2 49.58 -3.54 28.64
C ASN A 2 49.73 -3.93 27.15
N SER A 3 50.79 -4.64 26.81
CA SER A 3 50.86 -5.38 25.53
C SER A 3 50.09 -6.73 25.55
N ILE A 4 49.62 -7.17 26.72
CA ILE A 4 48.93 -8.46 26.93
C ILE A 4 47.42 -8.36 26.51
N SER A 5 46.84 -7.16 26.53
CA SER A 5 45.44 -6.95 26.21
C SER A 5 45.14 -7.06 24.71
N LEU A 6 46.06 -6.64 23.84
CA LEU A 6 45.83 -6.69 22.39
C LEU A 6 45.88 -8.12 21.82
N ARG A 7 46.78 -8.95 22.33
CA ARG A 7 46.90 -10.35 21.88
C ARG A 7 45.67 -11.21 22.23
N LYS A 8 45.06 -10.98 23.43
CA LYS A 8 43.84 -11.69 23.83
C LYS A 8 42.63 -11.28 22.99
N ARG A 9 42.51 -10.00 22.62
CA ARG A 9 41.42 -9.52 21.76
C ARG A 9 41.56 -10.03 20.33
N SER A 10 42.76 -10.12 19.78
CA SER A 10 43.02 -10.67 18.45
C SER A 10 42.71 -12.17 18.35
N LEU A 11 43.01 -12.94 19.40
CA LEU A 11 42.69 -14.37 19.45
C LEU A 11 41.21 -14.65 19.54
N ILE A 12 40.44 -13.83 20.26
CA ILE A 12 38.98 -13.96 20.35
C ILE A 12 38.30 -13.62 18.99
N ILE A 13 38.80 -12.59 18.30
CA ILE A 13 38.25 -12.20 16.97
C ILE A 13 38.58 -13.29 15.95
N LEU A 14 39.76 -13.90 15.99
CA LEU A 14 40.12 -15.00 15.09
C LEU A 14 39.29 -16.27 15.33
N SER A 15 38.93 -16.57 16.58
CA SER A 15 38.07 -17.71 16.93
C SER A 15 36.63 -17.52 16.47
N ILE A 16 36.11 -16.30 16.53
CA ILE A 16 34.73 -15.98 16.05
C ILE A 16 34.68 -16.04 14.52
N LEU A 17 35.73 -15.59 13.82
CA LEU A 17 35.78 -15.67 12.36
C LEU A 17 35.89 -17.11 11.86
N ALA A 18 36.56 -17.99 12.59
CA ALA A 18 36.68 -19.42 12.26
C ALA A 18 35.36 -20.18 12.45
N LEU A 19 34.52 -19.78 13.39
CA LEU A 19 33.20 -20.39 13.59
C LEU A 19 32.19 -20.06 12.48
N ILE A 20 32.30 -18.90 11.83
CA ILE A 20 31.39 -18.47 10.75
C ILE A 20 31.69 -19.19 9.43
N MET A 21 32.94 -19.66 9.23
CA MET A 21 33.32 -20.37 8.00
C MET A 21 32.93 -21.85 7.97
N VAL A 22 32.51 -22.45 9.09
CA VAL A 22 32.15 -23.87 9.17
C VAL A 22 30.66 -24.12 8.83
N MET A 23 29.85 -23.07 8.76
CA MET A 23 28.39 -23.20 8.44
C MET A 23 28.04 -23.09 6.96
N CYS A 24 29.00 -22.98 6.05
CA CYS A 24 28.74 -22.86 4.59
C CYS A 24 29.38 -24.02 3.79
N GLY A 25 29.37 -25.25 4.32
CA GLY A 25 29.81 -26.43 3.60
C GLY A 25 28.70 -27.49 3.60
N GLY A 26 27.69 -27.33 2.74
CA GLY A 26 26.65 -28.32 2.52
C GLY A 26 27.09 -29.36 1.53
N GLY A 27 27.34 -30.58 1.99
CA GLY A 27 27.45 -31.77 1.17
C GLY A 27 26.06 -32.30 0.86
N ALA A 28 25.82 -32.57 -0.40
CA ALA A 28 24.64 -33.29 -0.86
C ALA A 28 24.69 -34.74 -0.39
N THR A 29 23.65 -35.17 0.31
CA THR A 29 23.28 -36.57 0.45
C THR A 29 21.85 -36.72 -0.02
N GLU A 30 21.67 -37.48 -1.10
CA GLU A 30 20.39 -38.03 -1.52
C GLU A 30 19.87 -38.93 -0.41
N GLU A 31 18.75 -38.55 0.18
CA GLU A 31 17.92 -39.45 0.99
C GLU A 31 16.53 -39.44 0.40
N GLU A 32 16.15 -40.61 -0.12
CA GLU A 32 14.83 -41.00 -0.61
C GLU A 32 13.82 -40.71 0.52
N ALA A 33 13.03 -39.65 0.44
CA ALA A 33 11.90 -39.44 1.34
C ALA A 33 10.62 -39.83 0.63
N THR A 34 10.02 -40.90 1.14
CA THR A 34 8.67 -41.36 0.89
C THR A 34 7.68 -40.22 0.88
N GLU A 35 6.90 -40.13 -0.22
CA GLU A 35 5.71 -39.30 -0.33
C GLU A 35 4.68 -39.72 0.73
N GLU A 36 4.61 -38.96 1.80
CA GLU A 36 3.44 -38.92 2.66
C GLU A 36 2.49 -37.87 2.07
N VAL A 37 1.43 -38.39 1.42
CA VAL A 37 0.33 -37.57 0.91
C VAL A 37 -0.37 -36.92 2.09
N VAL A 38 0.04 -35.69 2.41
CA VAL A 38 -0.76 -34.82 3.26
C VAL A 38 -1.85 -34.26 2.38
N GLU A 39 -3.04 -34.79 2.53
CA GLU A 39 -4.28 -34.25 1.99
C GLU A 39 -4.52 -32.87 2.67
N GLU A 40 -3.96 -31.82 2.05
CA GLU A 40 -4.16 -30.45 2.47
C GLU A 40 -5.61 -30.10 2.20
N VAL A 41 -6.40 -30.02 3.26
CA VAL A 41 -7.74 -29.44 3.23
C VAL A 41 -7.57 -27.97 2.86
N VAL A 42 -7.66 -27.68 1.58
CA VAL A 42 -7.84 -26.32 1.07
C VAL A 42 -9.25 -25.92 1.49
N GLU A 43 -9.35 -25.33 2.70
CA GLU A 43 -10.49 -24.48 3.01
C GLU A 43 -10.46 -23.35 1.98
N THR A 44 -11.34 -23.45 1.01
CA THR A 44 -11.67 -22.33 0.14
C THR A 44 -12.15 -21.19 1.02
N LEU A 45 -11.24 -20.28 1.35
CA LEU A 45 -11.61 -18.96 1.82
C LEU A 45 -12.43 -18.35 0.68
N ASP A 46 -13.75 -18.42 0.83
CA ASP A 46 -14.68 -17.63 0.05
C ASP A 46 -14.24 -16.18 0.20
N SER A 47 -13.55 -15.69 -0.81
CA SER A 47 -13.24 -14.29 -0.94
C SER A 47 -14.59 -13.57 -0.95
N PRO A 48 -14.88 -12.70 0.02
CA PRO A 48 -16.14 -11.98 0.00
C PRO A 48 -16.21 -11.28 -1.35
N ALA A 49 -17.26 -11.58 -2.11
CA ALA A 49 -17.51 -10.98 -3.40
C ALA A 49 -17.28 -9.48 -3.24
N VAL A 50 -16.30 -8.95 -3.99
CA VAL A 50 -16.11 -7.51 -4.12
C VAL A 50 -17.44 -6.98 -4.64
N THR A 51 -18.27 -6.50 -3.73
CA THR A 51 -19.48 -5.79 -4.09
C THR A 51 -18.96 -4.55 -4.81
N THR A 52 -19.06 -4.55 -6.13
CA THR A 52 -18.80 -3.35 -6.93
C THR A 52 -19.68 -2.26 -6.34
N ALA A 53 -19.08 -1.40 -5.53
CA ALA A 53 -19.78 -0.29 -4.93
C ALA A 53 -20.40 0.48 -6.08
N LYS A 54 -21.73 0.45 -6.15
CA LYS A 54 -22.52 1.23 -7.08
C LYS A 54 -21.93 2.63 -7.05
N SER A 55 -21.46 3.15 -8.17
CA SER A 55 -20.83 4.46 -8.24
C SER A 55 -21.84 5.48 -7.70
N VAL A 56 -21.65 5.87 -6.46
CA VAL A 56 -22.43 6.94 -5.85
C VAL A 56 -21.96 8.20 -6.58
N LYS A 57 -22.87 8.87 -7.29
CA LYS A 57 -22.57 10.15 -7.91
C LYS A 57 -22.26 11.13 -6.79
N THR A 58 -21.02 11.56 -6.75
CA THR A 58 -20.55 12.56 -5.79
C THR A 58 -20.57 13.93 -6.45
N ASP A 59 -20.80 14.96 -5.66
CA ASP A 59 -20.49 16.33 -6.08
C ASP A 59 -19.07 16.62 -5.58
N PHE A 60 -18.11 16.70 -6.49
CA PHE A 60 -16.68 16.85 -6.19
C PHE A 60 -16.12 15.85 -5.15
N GLY A 61 -16.50 14.58 -5.26
CA GLY A 61 -16.01 13.53 -4.37
C GLY A 61 -16.54 13.62 -2.93
N VAL A 62 -17.63 14.34 -2.68
CA VAL A 62 -18.29 14.41 -1.39
C VAL A 62 -19.75 14.00 -1.50
N THR A 63 -20.25 13.24 -0.54
CA THR A 63 -21.68 12.87 -0.46
C THR A 63 -22.25 13.25 0.91
N GLU A 64 -23.54 13.48 0.97
CA GLU A 64 -24.30 13.59 2.23
C GLU A 64 -24.78 12.22 2.74
N GLU A 65 -24.37 11.15 2.10
CA GLU A 65 -24.58 9.78 2.55
C GLU A 65 -23.37 9.29 3.32
N PRO A 66 -23.55 8.51 4.38
CA PRO A 66 -22.43 7.92 5.13
C PRO A 66 -21.49 7.13 4.20
N CYS A 67 -20.21 7.10 4.55
CA CYS A 67 -19.26 6.23 3.86
C CYS A 67 -19.73 4.77 3.90
N PRO A 68 -19.40 3.93 2.91
CA PRO A 68 -19.61 2.49 2.99
C PRO A 68 -18.94 1.91 4.25
N GLU A 69 -19.52 0.85 4.82
CA GLU A 69 -18.98 0.19 6.03
C GLU A 69 -17.52 -0.21 5.88
N ALA A 70 -17.12 -0.59 4.67
CA ALA A 70 -15.73 -0.86 4.35
C ALA A 70 -15.44 -0.50 2.88
N ILE A 71 -14.21 -0.08 2.62
CA ILE A 71 -13.66 -0.01 1.26
C ILE A 71 -12.46 -0.94 1.23
N GLY A 72 -12.56 -1.99 0.41
CA GLY A 72 -11.66 -3.13 0.51
C GLY A 72 -11.83 -3.81 1.89
N ASN A 73 -10.72 -4.00 2.61
CA ASN A 73 -10.71 -4.63 3.94
C ASN A 73 -10.65 -3.60 5.10
N PHE A 74 -10.91 -2.33 4.83
CA PHE A 74 -10.74 -1.27 5.83
C PHE A 74 -12.11 -0.75 6.30
N PRO A 75 -12.45 -0.88 7.58
CA PRO A 75 -13.69 -0.35 8.12
C PRO A 75 -13.69 1.19 8.08
N THR A 76 -14.84 1.79 7.89
CA THR A 76 -14.98 3.23 7.74
C THR A 76 -15.81 3.92 8.82
N ASN A 77 -16.40 3.19 9.80
CA ASN A 77 -17.33 3.73 10.80
C ASN A 77 -18.45 4.59 10.20
N ALA A 78 -19.00 4.09 9.11
CA ALA A 78 -19.96 4.81 8.29
C ALA A 78 -21.21 5.28 9.03
N ASP A 79 -21.63 4.57 10.05
CA ASP A 79 -22.86 4.77 10.82
C ASP A 79 -22.85 6.06 11.67
N GLN A 80 -21.68 6.67 11.89
CA GLN A 80 -21.54 7.86 12.73
C GLN A 80 -21.42 9.16 11.95
N ALA A 81 -21.23 9.08 10.63
CA ALA A 81 -21.03 10.24 9.78
C ALA A 81 -22.30 10.67 9.05
N LYS A 82 -22.46 11.96 8.83
CA LYS A 82 -23.53 12.52 7.97
C LYS A 82 -23.16 12.43 6.49
N GLY A 83 -21.88 12.33 6.18
CA GLY A 83 -21.42 12.27 4.82
C GLY A 83 -20.07 11.60 4.65
N CYS A 84 -19.64 11.47 3.40
CA CYS A 84 -18.41 10.80 3.00
C CYS A 84 -17.58 11.66 2.07
N ILE A 85 -16.27 11.74 2.32
CA ILE A 85 -15.28 12.34 1.43
C ILE A 85 -14.51 11.21 0.78
N TYR A 86 -14.51 11.17 -0.54
CA TYR A 86 -13.80 10.16 -1.31
C TYR A 86 -12.44 10.66 -1.77
N LEU A 87 -11.41 9.86 -1.54
CA LEU A 87 -10.04 10.14 -1.98
C LEU A 87 -9.60 9.13 -3.04
N GLY A 88 -8.88 9.61 -4.05
CA GLY A 88 -8.30 8.77 -5.10
C GLY A 88 -6.87 8.36 -4.79
N VAL A 89 -6.43 7.25 -5.38
CA VAL A 89 -5.06 6.75 -5.29
C VAL A 89 -4.60 6.30 -6.67
N LEU A 90 -3.54 6.92 -7.17
CA LEU A 90 -2.82 6.51 -8.36
C LEU A 90 -1.48 5.91 -7.93
N SER A 91 -1.36 4.60 -8.05
CA SER A 91 -0.22 3.84 -7.54
C SER A 91 0.46 3.02 -8.65
N ASP A 92 1.47 2.28 -8.30
CA ASP A 92 2.16 1.33 -9.16
C ASP A 92 2.22 -0.02 -8.47
N TYR A 93 1.64 -1.05 -9.09
CA TYR A 93 1.69 -2.43 -8.58
C TYR A 93 2.44 -3.35 -9.53
N THR A 94 2.36 -3.08 -10.82
CA THR A 94 2.92 -3.92 -11.88
C THR A 94 4.18 -3.35 -12.54
N GLY A 95 4.52 -2.11 -12.24
CA GLY A 95 5.69 -1.43 -12.77
C GLY A 95 6.91 -1.46 -11.83
N PRO A 96 7.91 -0.61 -12.10
CA PRO A 96 9.19 -0.63 -11.39
C PRO A 96 9.10 -0.27 -9.90
N PHE A 97 8.04 0.42 -9.46
CA PHE A 97 7.83 0.80 -8.07
C PHE A 97 6.76 -0.05 -7.37
N GLY A 98 6.33 -1.17 -7.94
CA GLY A 98 5.33 -2.06 -7.39
C GLY A 98 5.62 -2.51 -5.96
N ALA A 99 6.88 -2.73 -5.62
CA ALA A 99 7.31 -3.06 -4.26
C ALA A 99 7.04 -1.94 -3.23
N ALA A 100 6.92 -0.68 -3.67
CA ALA A 100 6.63 0.47 -2.82
C ALA A 100 5.16 0.87 -2.90
N GLY A 101 4.51 0.71 -4.04
CA GLY A 101 3.14 1.17 -4.28
C GLY A 101 2.12 0.58 -3.32
N LEU A 102 2.11 -0.73 -3.16
CA LEU A 102 1.18 -1.42 -2.26
C LEU A 102 1.38 -1.07 -0.78
N PRO A 103 2.60 -1.09 -0.20
CA PRO A 103 2.81 -0.68 1.18
C PRO A 103 2.38 0.76 1.48
N VAL A 104 2.62 1.70 0.55
CA VAL A 104 2.21 3.09 0.70
C VAL A 104 0.69 3.21 0.71
N GLU A 105 0.00 2.56 -0.20
CA GLU A 105 -1.46 2.52 -0.21
C GLU A 105 -2.04 1.96 1.08
N ILE A 106 -1.51 0.81 1.55
CA ILE A 106 -1.92 0.22 2.83
C ILE A 106 -1.76 1.23 3.97
N GLY A 107 -0.66 1.98 3.99
CA GLY A 107 -0.42 3.04 4.96
C GLY A 107 -1.49 4.14 4.91
N ILE A 108 -1.84 4.62 3.72
CA ILE A 108 -2.88 5.65 3.52
C ILE A 108 -4.24 5.13 4.00
N ARG A 109 -4.64 3.92 3.60
CA ARG A 109 -5.90 3.30 4.00
C ARG A 109 -5.97 3.08 5.50
N SER A 110 -4.87 2.60 6.11
CA SER A 110 -4.78 2.38 7.55
C SER A 110 -4.92 3.69 8.34
N TYR A 111 -4.29 4.77 7.85
CA TYR A 111 -4.42 6.08 8.47
C TYR A 111 -5.87 6.58 8.45
N TRP A 112 -6.54 6.51 7.30
CA TRP A 112 -7.91 7.00 7.19
C TRP A 112 -8.91 6.10 7.94
N ALA A 113 -8.70 4.78 7.96
CA ALA A 113 -9.47 3.87 8.79
C ALA A 113 -9.33 4.22 10.28
N TRP A 114 -8.08 4.42 10.76
CA TRP A 114 -7.84 4.88 12.12
C TRP A 114 -8.49 6.25 12.40
N LYS A 115 -8.39 7.19 11.47
CA LYS A 115 -8.98 8.53 11.62
C LYS A 115 -10.50 8.44 11.74
N ASN A 116 -11.15 7.64 10.91
CA ASN A 116 -12.59 7.41 10.97
C ASN A 116 -13.01 6.79 12.33
N LEU A 117 -12.26 5.80 12.82
CA LEU A 117 -12.50 5.19 14.12
C LEU A 117 -12.34 6.17 15.31
N THR A 118 -11.50 7.17 15.16
CA THR A 118 -11.19 8.16 16.20
C THR A 118 -12.00 9.45 16.11
N GLY A 119 -12.90 9.60 15.13
CA GLY A 119 -13.82 10.73 15.06
C GLY A 119 -13.90 11.46 13.72
N CYS A 120 -13.59 10.84 12.61
CA CYS A 120 -13.78 11.41 11.27
C CYS A 120 -13.18 12.84 11.08
N LEU A 121 -13.66 13.59 10.13
CA LEU A 121 -13.38 15.02 9.93
C LEU A 121 -14.69 15.79 10.21
N GLY A 122 -15.01 16.00 11.49
CA GLY A 122 -16.29 16.53 11.91
C GLY A 122 -17.41 15.55 11.53
N ASP A 123 -18.37 16.01 10.76
CA ASP A 123 -19.53 15.21 10.33
C ASP A 123 -19.24 14.28 9.12
N TYR A 124 -18.03 14.31 8.55
CA TYR A 124 -17.67 13.54 7.36
C TYR A 124 -16.55 12.56 7.65
N CYS A 125 -16.78 11.29 7.33
CA CYS A 125 -15.70 10.30 7.30
C CYS A 125 -15.02 10.29 5.92
N VAL A 126 -13.90 9.60 5.83
CA VAL A 126 -13.11 9.53 4.60
C VAL A 126 -13.08 8.10 4.07
N ALA A 127 -13.34 7.96 2.80
CA ALA A 127 -13.24 6.70 2.09
C ALA A 127 -12.16 6.82 1.00
N VAL A 128 -11.19 5.91 1.02
CA VAL A 128 -10.19 5.82 -0.04
C VAL A 128 -10.71 4.85 -1.09
N ARG A 129 -10.97 5.35 -2.30
CA ARG A 129 -11.45 4.51 -3.41
C ARG A 129 -10.44 3.42 -3.77
N GLU A 130 -10.89 2.45 -4.58
CA GLU A 130 -9.99 1.46 -5.14
C GLU A 130 -8.85 2.17 -5.88
N ALA A 131 -7.62 1.74 -5.60
CA ALA A 131 -6.46 2.37 -6.17
C ALA A 131 -6.25 1.90 -7.62
N ALA A 132 -5.90 2.84 -8.48
CA ALA A 132 -5.58 2.53 -9.87
C ALA A 132 -4.10 2.17 -10.01
N ASP A 133 -3.83 1.03 -10.66
CA ASP A 133 -2.50 0.62 -11.06
C ASP A 133 -2.08 1.33 -12.34
N THR A 134 -1.16 2.26 -12.23
CA THR A 134 -0.66 3.02 -13.38
C THR A 134 0.51 2.35 -14.09
N GLY A 135 1.12 1.30 -13.50
CA GLY A 135 2.29 0.63 -14.05
C GLY A 135 3.48 1.56 -14.28
N TYR A 136 3.52 2.68 -13.53
CA TYR A 136 4.49 3.77 -13.70
C TYR A 136 4.52 4.36 -15.12
N ASN A 137 3.40 4.32 -15.82
CA ASN A 137 3.25 4.84 -17.17
C ASN A 137 2.50 6.19 -17.15
N PRO A 138 3.08 7.30 -17.65
CA PRO A 138 2.46 8.62 -17.60
C PRO A 138 1.11 8.69 -18.30
N GLN A 139 0.96 8.04 -19.45
CA GLN A 139 -0.28 8.05 -20.20
C GLN A 139 -1.39 7.32 -19.44
N LYS A 140 -1.08 6.13 -18.90
CA LYS A 140 -2.03 5.38 -18.07
C LYS A 140 -2.38 6.14 -16.79
N HIS A 141 -1.41 6.83 -16.20
CA HIS A 141 -1.63 7.68 -15.02
C HIS A 141 -2.67 8.79 -15.29
N LEU A 142 -2.59 9.41 -16.48
CA LEU A 142 -3.57 10.40 -16.93
C LEU A 142 -4.95 9.77 -17.18
N GLU A 143 -4.99 8.61 -17.82
CA GLU A 143 -6.23 7.88 -18.10
C GLU A 143 -6.96 7.52 -16.81
N GLU A 144 -6.26 6.95 -15.83
CA GLU A 144 -6.80 6.59 -14.52
C GLU A 144 -7.23 7.82 -13.72
N TYR A 145 -6.46 8.91 -13.77
CA TYR A 145 -6.87 10.18 -13.18
C TYR A 145 -8.20 10.67 -13.78
N ASN A 146 -8.30 10.72 -15.11
CA ASN A 146 -9.51 11.17 -15.78
C ASN A 146 -10.72 10.27 -15.50
N ALA A 147 -10.50 8.98 -15.26
CA ALA A 147 -11.56 8.04 -14.92
C ALA A 147 -12.14 8.26 -13.52
N MET A 148 -11.33 8.77 -12.58
CA MET A 148 -11.77 8.93 -11.18
C MET A 148 -12.01 10.38 -10.74
N ARG A 149 -11.50 11.38 -11.46
CA ARG A 149 -11.45 12.76 -10.98
C ARG A 149 -12.79 13.36 -10.58
N ASP A 150 -13.86 12.96 -11.24
CA ASP A 150 -15.20 13.50 -10.96
C ASP A 150 -15.84 12.87 -9.71
N ASP A 151 -15.23 11.82 -9.19
CA ASP A 151 -15.72 11.01 -8.08
C ASP A 151 -14.84 11.13 -6.81
N ILE A 152 -13.86 12.01 -6.80
CA ILE A 152 -12.92 12.19 -5.69
C ILE A 152 -12.77 13.66 -5.32
N ALA A 153 -12.59 13.94 -4.04
CA ALA A 153 -12.33 15.29 -3.54
C ALA A 153 -10.84 15.68 -3.65
N ALA A 154 -9.96 14.68 -3.60
CA ALA A 154 -8.52 14.87 -3.76
C ALA A 154 -7.84 13.54 -4.11
N LEU A 155 -6.63 13.61 -4.65
CA LEU A 155 -5.72 12.48 -4.75
C LEU A 155 -4.93 12.34 -3.45
N ALA A 156 -5.20 11.28 -2.69
CA ALA A 156 -4.40 10.93 -1.50
C ALA A 156 -3.02 10.40 -1.87
N LEU A 157 -2.85 9.96 -3.11
CA LEU A 157 -1.57 9.54 -3.66
C LEU A 157 -1.53 9.78 -5.17
N SER A 158 -0.48 10.44 -5.63
CA SER A 158 0.00 10.41 -7.03
C SER A 158 1.44 9.93 -7.00
N LEU A 159 1.66 8.65 -7.32
CA LEU A 159 2.95 8.00 -7.15
C LEU A 159 3.89 8.32 -8.33
N GLY A 160 4.99 8.97 -8.02
CA GLY A 160 6.07 9.28 -8.94
C GLY A 160 6.08 10.72 -9.45
N THR A 161 7.22 11.40 -9.28
CA THR A 161 7.39 12.78 -9.72
C THR A 161 7.07 12.99 -11.20
N PRO A 162 7.64 12.21 -12.15
CA PRO A 162 7.38 12.44 -13.58
C PRO A 162 5.91 12.20 -13.93
N LEU A 163 5.22 11.30 -13.26
CA LEU A 163 3.81 11.00 -13.49
C LEU A 163 2.92 12.13 -12.99
N THR A 164 3.19 12.63 -11.78
CA THR A 164 2.47 13.77 -11.22
C THR A 164 2.67 15.03 -12.06
N LEU A 165 3.89 15.29 -12.52
CA LEU A 165 4.17 16.41 -13.43
C LEU A 165 3.45 16.26 -14.77
N PHE A 166 3.28 15.04 -15.27
CA PHE A 166 2.59 14.78 -16.53
C PHE A 166 1.09 15.14 -16.47
N ILE A 167 0.46 14.99 -15.30
CA ILE A 167 -0.97 15.33 -15.11
C ILE A 167 -1.18 16.72 -14.46
N LEU A 168 -0.13 17.49 -14.23
CA LEU A 168 -0.21 18.74 -13.48
C LEU A 168 -1.20 19.74 -14.07
N ASP A 169 -1.22 19.90 -15.39
CA ASP A 169 -2.15 20.79 -16.09
C ASP A 169 -3.62 20.36 -15.91
N GLU A 170 -3.88 19.05 -15.84
CA GLU A 170 -5.24 18.54 -15.62
C GLU A 170 -5.66 18.67 -14.14
N LEU A 171 -4.73 18.54 -13.21
CA LEU A 171 -4.96 18.83 -11.79
C LEU A 171 -5.33 20.31 -11.60
N ASP A 172 -4.57 21.22 -12.22
CA ASP A 172 -4.81 22.67 -12.16
C ASP A 172 -6.16 23.05 -12.76
N LYS A 173 -6.48 22.57 -13.97
CA LYS A 173 -7.78 22.80 -14.61
C LYS A 173 -8.96 22.30 -13.78
N GLY A 174 -8.78 21.17 -13.10
CA GLY A 174 -9.79 20.56 -12.23
C GLY A 174 -9.84 21.15 -10.81
N ASN A 175 -8.96 22.09 -10.46
CA ASN A 175 -8.72 22.52 -9.07
C ASN A 175 -8.54 21.33 -8.11
N MET A 176 -7.91 20.26 -8.59
CA MET A 176 -7.74 19.01 -7.87
C MET A 176 -6.51 19.06 -6.97
N LEU A 177 -6.71 18.89 -5.67
CA LEU A 177 -5.59 18.71 -4.74
C LEU A 177 -5.00 17.30 -4.89
N ALA A 178 -3.68 17.22 -4.96
CA ALA A 178 -2.98 15.95 -5.03
C ALA A 178 -1.82 15.89 -4.02
N ALA A 179 -1.61 14.73 -3.42
CA ALA A 179 -0.45 14.42 -2.60
C ALA A 179 0.57 13.61 -3.46
N PRO A 180 1.62 14.26 -4.00
CA PRO A 180 2.62 13.55 -4.77
C PRO A 180 3.53 12.75 -3.85
N LEU A 181 3.83 11.51 -4.22
CA LEU A 181 4.93 10.76 -3.63
C LEU A 181 6.15 10.92 -4.52
N SER A 182 7.01 11.83 -4.13
CA SER A 182 8.18 12.25 -4.91
C SER A 182 9.47 12.05 -4.11
N TRP A 183 10.52 11.60 -4.79
CA TRP A 183 11.85 11.38 -4.21
C TRP A 183 12.84 12.45 -4.71
N TYR A 184 12.56 13.72 -4.47
CA TYR A 184 13.48 14.82 -4.76
C TYR A 184 13.82 15.56 -3.49
#